data_839173842ffe721b791f44d2ea520430
#
_entry.id   839173842ffe721b791f44d2ea520430
#
_cell.length_a   1.000
_cell.length_b   1.000
_cell.length_c   1.000
_cell.angle_alpha   90.00
_cell.angle_beta   90.00
_cell.angle_gamma   90.00
#
_symmetry.space_group_name_H-M   'P 1'
#
loop_
_entity.id
_entity.type
_entity.pdbx_description
1 polymer ?
#
loop_
_entity_poly.entity_id
_entity_poly.type
_entity_poly.pdbx_seq_one_letter_code
_entity_poly.pdbx_strand_id
1 'polypeptide(L)'
;GFSEVVLELLGKMSATIEGIGDGDITWKPPILKVLQATSDRSGLAKGIGIGDMVLGDEKMEAPLRVIPLRLWDSRQMWSPDKDDTRTLCWSPDAVVGVTGVACRTCPHQVFDTTENKVACTKNKTMLVASADMRHLFQINFAKTNYSNGMDWQGLLKKAGVATYRRMYDLHT
;
A
#
# COMPACT_ATOMS: atom_id res chain seq x y z
N GLY A 1 23.14 -12.55 -8.00
CA GLY A 1 22.57 -12.87 -6.68
C GLY A 1 21.25 -12.19 -6.47
N PHE A 2 20.51 -12.61 -5.46
CA PHE A 2 19.17 -12.10 -5.11
C PHE A 2 19.11 -10.56 -4.94
N SER A 3 20.17 -9.96 -4.39
CA SER A 3 20.27 -8.49 -4.23
C SER A 3 20.42 -7.73 -5.54
N GLU A 4 21.03 -8.33 -6.55
CA GLU A 4 21.20 -7.70 -7.88
C GLU A 4 19.86 -7.59 -8.61
N VAL A 5 19.02 -8.62 -8.52
CA VAL A 5 17.68 -8.61 -9.13
C VAL A 5 16.78 -7.56 -8.49
N VAL A 6 16.86 -7.40 -7.16
CA VAL A 6 16.10 -6.35 -6.45
C VAL A 6 16.61 -4.96 -6.83
N LEU A 7 17.93 -4.77 -6.92
CA LEU A 7 18.51 -3.50 -7.38
C LEU A 7 18.17 -3.20 -8.84
N GLU A 8 18.14 -4.22 -9.70
CA GLU A 8 17.70 -4.08 -11.09
C GLU A 8 16.22 -3.67 -11.18
N LEU A 9 15.33 -4.27 -10.37
CA LEU A 9 13.92 -3.88 -10.28
C LEU A 9 13.75 -2.45 -9.77
N LEU A 10 14.49 -2.06 -8.74
CA LEU A 10 14.47 -0.70 -8.22
C LEU A 10 15.07 0.28 -9.23
N GLY A 11 16.09 -0.14 -9.99
CA GLY A 11 16.66 0.63 -11.09
C GLY A 11 15.69 0.83 -12.25
N LYS A 12 14.90 -0.19 -12.59
CA LYS A 12 13.83 -0.09 -13.60
C LYS A 12 12.71 0.87 -13.18
N MET A 13 12.51 1.08 -11.88
CA MET A 13 11.53 2.05 -11.36
C MET A 13 11.97 3.51 -11.53
N SER A 14 13.27 3.77 -11.70
CA SER A 14 13.83 5.11 -11.91
C SER A 14 14.40 5.30 -13.30
N ALA A 15 14.43 4.26 -14.13
CA ALA A 15 14.93 4.35 -15.49
C ALA A 15 13.91 5.10 -16.38
N THR A 16 14.37 6.09 -17.08
CA THR A 16 13.63 6.70 -18.20
C THR A 16 13.36 5.61 -19.23
N ILE A 17 12.12 5.24 -19.44
CA ILE A 17 11.75 4.29 -20.48
C ILE A 17 11.95 4.99 -21.82
N GLU A 18 12.81 4.45 -22.66
CA GLU A 18 13.07 5.00 -23.99
C GLU A 18 11.77 5.10 -24.78
N GLY A 19 11.45 6.30 -25.27
CA GLY A 19 10.21 6.60 -26.01
C GLY A 19 9.05 7.13 -25.14
N ILE A 20 9.22 7.21 -23.82
CA ILE A 20 8.31 7.94 -22.94
C ILE A 20 9.03 9.22 -22.51
N GLY A 21 8.56 10.37 -22.97
CA GLY A 21 9.13 11.66 -22.56
C GLY A 21 9.08 11.87 -21.06
N ASP A 22 9.89 12.79 -20.53
CA ASP A 22 9.96 13.20 -19.11
C ASP A 22 8.66 13.87 -18.58
N GLY A 23 7.53 13.64 -19.22
CA GLY A 23 6.22 14.02 -18.71
C GLY A 23 5.89 13.18 -17.48
N ASP A 24 5.35 13.84 -16.48
CA ASP A 24 4.95 13.38 -15.14
C ASP A 24 4.19 12.03 -15.06
N ILE A 25 4.76 10.95 -15.61
CA ILE A 25 4.24 9.61 -15.38
C ILE A 25 4.69 9.17 -14.00
N THR A 26 3.95 9.56 -12.99
CA THR A 26 4.12 9.02 -11.66
C THR A 26 3.57 7.58 -11.65
N TRP A 27 4.43 6.61 -11.95
CA TRP A 27 4.05 5.22 -11.80
C TRP A 27 3.74 4.92 -10.33
N LYS A 28 2.53 4.43 -10.08
CA LYS A 28 2.11 3.98 -8.76
C LYS A 28 1.99 2.47 -8.79
N PRO A 29 2.71 1.75 -7.91
CA PRO A 29 2.52 0.31 -7.78
C PRO A 29 1.06 0.00 -7.48
N PRO A 30 0.47 -1.02 -8.10
CA PRO A 30 -0.88 -1.46 -7.77
C PRO A 30 -0.97 -1.86 -6.30
N ILE A 31 -2.16 -1.77 -5.72
CA ILE A 31 -2.40 -2.12 -4.32
C ILE A 31 -3.00 -3.51 -4.25
N LEU A 32 -2.37 -4.40 -3.48
CA LEU A 32 -2.96 -5.68 -3.12
C LEU A 32 -4.15 -5.44 -2.18
N LYS A 33 -5.30 -5.97 -2.56
CA LYS A 33 -6.54 -5.89 -1.78
C LYS A 33 -6.94 -7.28 -1.30
N VAL A 34 -7.41 -7.37 -0.06
CA VAL A 34 -8.19 -8.53 0.41
C VAL A 34 -9.66 -8.14 0.33
N LEU A 35 -10.43 -8.87 -0.45
CA LEU A 35 -11.83 -8.54 -0.69
C LEU A 35 -12.67 -8.75 0.56
N GLN A 36 -13.44 -7.73 0.92
CA GLN A 36 -14.38 -7.74 2.03
C GLN A 36 -15.83 -7.74 1.49
N ALA A 37 -16.80 -7.98 2.34
CA ALA A 37 -18.22 -7.96 1.97
C ALA A 37 -18.65 -6.63 1.31
N THR A 38 -18.02 -5.52 1.75
CA THR A 38 -18.27 -4.14 1.26
C THR A 38 -17.39 -3.74 0.07
N SER A 39 -16.49 -4.62 -0.39
CA SER A 39 -15.63 -4.31 -1.54
C SER A 39 -16.44 -4.27 -2.82
N ASP A 40 -16.18 -3.24 -3.64
CA ASP A 40 -16.67 -3.22 -5.01
C ASP A 40 -15.99 -4.35 -5.79
N ARG A 41 -16.81 -5.21 -6.41
CA ARG A 41 -16.38 -6.36 -7.20
C ARG A 41 -16.72 -6.22 -8.67
N SER A 42 -17.23 -5.05 -9.07
CA SER A 42 -17.49 -4.75 -10.48
C SER A 42 -16.18 -4.84 -11.28
N GLY A 43 -16.20 -5.57 -12.37
CA GLY A 43 -15.00 -5.74 -13.21
C GLY A 43 -14.06 -6.88 -12.80
N LEU A 44 -14.31 -7.56 -11.67
CA LEU A 44 -13.51 -8.73 -11.30
C LEU A 44 -13.92 -9.98 -12.08
N ALA A 45 -12.97 -10.88 -12.30
CA ALA A 45 -13.22 -12.15 -12.97
C ALA A 45 -14.20 -13.02 -12.17
N LYS A 46 -14.93 -13.88 -12.90
CA LYS A 46 -15.89 -14.81 -12.32
C LYS A 46 -15.17 -15.79 -11.38
N GLY A 47 -15.68 -15.95 -10.17
CA GLY A 47 -15.09 -16.84 -9.15
C GLY A 47 -14.20 -16.16 -8.13
N ILE A 48 -14.00 -14.84 -8.23
CA ILE A 48 -13.31 -14.05 -7.20
C ILE A 48 -14.32 -13.64 -6.12
N GLY A 49 -14.05 -13.97 -4.88
CA GLY A 49 -14.97 -13.80 -3.75
C GLY A 49 -14.36 -13.10 -2.53
N ILE A 50 -15.19 -13.01 -1.47
CA ILE A 50 -14.76 -12.45 -0.17
C ILE A 50 -13.60 -13.29 0.40
N GLY A 51 -12.56 -12.63 0.90
CA GLY A 51 -11.36 -13.26 1.42
C GLY A 51 -10.26 -13.45 0.38
N ASP A 52 -10.56 -13.35 -0.92
CA ASP A 52 -9.53 -13.47 -1.95
C ASP A 52 -8.60 -12.24 -1.97
N MET A 53 -7.32 -12.50 -2.21
CA MET A 53 -6.33 -11.47 -2.53
C MET A 53 -6.42 -11.11 -4.00
N VAL A 54 -6.48 -9.81 -4.31
CA VAL A 54 -6.61 -9.31 -5.69
C VAL A 54 -5.59 -8.19 -5.94
N LEU A 55 -4.90 -8.30 -7.07
CA LEU A 55 -3.98 -7.30 -7.57
C LEU A 55 -4.50 -6.78 -8.92
N GLY A 56 -5.07 -5.56 -8.92
CA GLY A 56 -5.85 -5.09 -10.07
C GLY A 56 -7.14 -5.92 -10.21
N ASP A 57 -7.25 -6.67 -11.28
CA ASP A 57 -8.33 -7.62 -11.60
C ASP A 57 -7.92 -9.09 -11.47
N GLU A 58 -6.65 -9.35 -11.14
CA GLU A 58 -6.07 -10.68 -11.02
C GLU A 58 -6.19 -11.21 -9.59
N LYS A 59 -6.67 -12.45 -9.45
CA LYS A 59 -6.64 -13.18 -8.19
C LYS A 59 -5.23 -13.69 -7.91
N MET A 60 -4.74 -13.38 -6.71
CA MET A 60 -3.47 -13.89 -6.21
C MET A 60 -3.71 -15.14 -5.35
N GLU A 61 -3.01 -16.21 -5.65
CA GLU A 61 -3.14 -17.45 -4.88
C GLU A 61 -2.48 -17.34 -3.49
N ALA A 62 -3.15 -17.89 -2.49
CA ALA A 62 -2.63 -17.98 -1.12
C ALA A 62 -1.94 -19.35 -0.89
N PRO A 63 -0.80 -19.40 -0.15
CA PRO A 63 -0.08 -18.29 0.42
C PRO A 63 0.70 -17.50 -0.64
N LEU A 64 0.57 -16.17 -0.63
CA LEU A 64 1.34 -15.32 -1.51
C LEU A 64 2.69 -15.01 -0.88
N ARG A 65 3.76 -15.56 -1.45
CA ARG A 65 5.12 -15.33 -0.98
C ARG A 65 5.67 -13.99 -1.49
N VAL A 66 6.11 -13.15 -0.54
CA VAL A 66 6.54 -11.77 -0.83
C VAL A 66 7.87 -11.42 -0.19
N ILE A 67 8.52 -10.44 -0.80
CA ILE A 67 9.77 -9.83 -0.36
C ILE A 67 9.46 -8.38 -0.01
N PRO A 68 9.51 -7.98 1.26
CA PRO A 68 9.34 -6.59 1.65
C PRO A 68 10.54 -5.77 1.16
N LEU A 69 10.27 -4.69 0.42
CA LEU A 69 11.30 -3.79 -0.07
C LEU A 69 11.41 -2.54 0.79
N ARG A 70 10.27 -1.94 1.13
CA ARG A 70 10.21 -0.69 1.89
C ARG A 70 8.91 -0.63 2.69
N LEU A 71 8.99 -0.08 3.91
CA LEU A 71 7.83 0.21 4.76
C LEU A 71 7.89 1.67 5.19
N TRP A 72 6.76 2.39 5.09
CA TRP A 72 6.68 3.79 5.51
C TRP A 72 5.27 4.15 5.99
N ASP A 73 5.16 5.32 6.61
CA ASP A 73 3.88 5.91 6.97
C ASP A 73 3.28 6.64 5.78
N SER A 74 1.98 6.54 5.62
CA SER A 74 1.18 7.36 4.71
C SER A 74 -0.08 7.86 5.41
N ARG A 75 -0.79 8.81 4.80
CA ARG A 75 -2.06 9.32 5.34
C ARG A 75 -3.09 9.43 4.25
N GLN A 76 -4.35 9.24 4.63
CA GLN A 76 -5.47 9.32 3.71
C GLN A 76 -6.72 9.83 4.41
N MET A 77 -7.42 10.76 3.76
CA MET A 77 -8.71 11.27 4.19
C MET A 77 -9.74 11.01 3.10
N TRP A 78 -10.76 10.27 3.45
CA TRP A 78 -11.91 9.97 2.59
C TRP A 78 -13.00 11.00 2.77
N SER A 79 -13.88 11.10 1.78
CA SER A 79 -15.13 11.84 1.94
C SER A 79 -15.90 11.33 3.16
N PRO A 80 -16.51 12.23 3.97
CA PRO A 80 -17.40 11.82 5.05
C PRO A 80 -18.72 11.24 4.53
N ASP A 81 -19.08 11.54 3.29
CA ASP A 81 -20.23 10.98 2.60
C ASP A 81 -19.96 9.51 2.26
N LYS A 82 -20.86 8.63 2.71
CA LYS A 82 -20.73 7.19 2.49
C LYS A 82 -20.88 6.77 1.04
N ASP A 83 -21.60 7.57 0.27
CA ASP A 83 -21.83 7.32 -1.16
C ASP A 83 -20.72 7.93 -2.03
N ASP A 84 -19.84 8.74 -1.44
CA ASP A 84 -18.69 9.34 -2.09
C ASP A 84 -17.40 8.62 -1.71
N THR A 85 -16.89 7.82 -2.60
CA THR A 85 -15.63 7.04 -2.40
C THR A 85 -14.37 7.84 -2.73
N ARG A 86 -14.48 9.16 -2.97
CA ARG A 86 -13.31 9.97 -3.31
C ARG A 86 -12.40 10.21 -2.11
N THR A 87 -11.11 10.16 -2.39
CA THR A 87 -10.09 10.62 -1.44
C THR A 87 -10.00 12.13 -1.50
N LEU A 88 -10.30 12.81 -0.40
CA LEU A 88 -10.23 14.27 -0.30
C LEU A 88 -8.81 14.78 -0.13
N CYS A 89 -7.98 14.02 0.59
CA CYS A 89 -6.56 14.30 0.76
C CYS A 89 -5.79 12.99 0.98
N TRP A 90 -4.58 12.93 0.48
CA TRP A 90 -3.66 11.85 0.76
C TRP A 90 -2.23 12.39 0.84
N SER A 91 -1.39 11.70 1.58
CA SER A 91 0.03 11.98 1.68
C SER A 91 0.79 10.66 1.59
N PRO A 92 1.64 10.48 0.57
CA PRO A 92 2.35 9.22 0.37
C PRO A 92 3.41 8.94 1.43
N ASP A 93 3.90 9.98 2.11
CA ASP A 93 5.00 9.94 3.09
C ASP A 93 4.59 10.43 4.49
N ALA A 94 3.31 10.80 4.67
CA ALA A 94 2.75 11.41 5.87
C ALA A 94 3.38 12.77 6.25
N VAL A 95 4.06 13.44 5.32
CA VAL A 95 4.72 14.75 5.54
C VAL A 95 3.86 15.88 5.03
N VAL A 96 3.52 15.87 3.74
CA VAL A 96 2.67 16.89 3.09
C VAL A 96 1.55 16.22 2.33
N GLY A 97 0.33 16.70 2.52
CA GLY A 97 -0.83 16.26 1.74
C GLY A 97 -0.83 16.85 0.32
N VAL A 98 -1.57 16.21 -0.58
CA VAL A 98 -1.74 16.72 -1.97
C VAL A 98 -2.36 18.12 -2.02
N THR A 99 -3.00 18.56 -0.95
CA THR A 99 -3.52 19.92 -0.78
C THR A 99 -2.45 20.95 -0.39
N GLY A 100 -1.18 20.54 -0.26
CA GLY A 100 -0.07 21.40 0.17
C GLY A 100 0.03 21.62 1.69
N VAL A 101 -0.89 21.05 2.47
CA VAL A 101 -0.90 21.21 3.93
C VAL A 101 0.04 20.19 4.58
N ALA A 102 0.89 20.66 5.51
CA ALA A 102 1.76 19.78 6.28
C ALA A 102 0.92 18.86 7.17
N CYS A 103 1.12 17.56 7.07
CA CYS A 103 0.34 16.57 7.82
C CYS A 103 0.47 16.74 9.33
N ARG A 104 1.65 17.16 9.81
CA ARG A 104 1.94 17.34 11.24
C ARG A 104 1.03 18.37 11.92
N THR A 105 0.64 19.42 11.19
CA THR A 105 -0.18 20.54 11.70
C THR A 105 -1.62 20.50 11.16
N CYS A 106 -1.97 19.50 10.37
CA CYS A 106 -3.28 19.38 9.77
C CYS A 106 -4.35 19.09 10.85
N PRO A 107 -5.42 19.87 10.93
CA PRO A 107 -6.46 19.68 11.94
C PRO A 107 -7.20 18.34 11.78
N HIS A 108 -7.28 17.80 10.58
CA HIS A 108 -7.97 16.55 10.29
C HIS A 108 -7.28 15.28 10.84
N GLN A 109 -6.05 15.39 11.37
CA GLN A 109 -5.39 14.29 12.06
C GLN A 109 -5.78 14.16 13.53
N VAL A 110 -6.45 15.17 14.09
CA VAL A 110 -6.88 15.19 15.48
C VAL A 110 -8.17 14.39 15.61
N PHE A 111 -8.31 13.67 16.72
CA PHE A 111 -9.52 12.94 17.03
C PHE A 111 -10.68 13.89 17.27
N ASP A 112 -11.75 13.76 16.49
CA ASP A 112 -12.98 14.49 16.68
C ASP A 112 -13.86 13.75 17.68
N THR A 113 -14.06 14.34 18.85
CA THR A 113 -14.87 13.75 19.92
C THR A 113 -16.35 13.73 19.59
N THR A 114 -16.82 14.63 18.73
CA THR A 114 -18.22 14.70 18.31
C THR A 114 -18.56 13.57 17.35
N GLU A 115 -17.70 13.37 16.36
CA GLU A 115 -17.85 12.33 15.34
C GLU A 115 -17.27 10.98 15.78
N ASN A 116 -16.60 10.93 16.94
CA ASN A 116 -15.91 9.76 17.47
C ASN A 116 -14.96 9.09 16.46
N LYS A 117 -14.24 9.89 15.67
CA LYS A 117 -13.33 9.42 14.63
C LYS A 117 -12.21 10.41 14.33
N VAL A 118 -11.21 9.93 13.60
CA VAL A 118 -10.20 10.76 12.95
C VAL A 118 -10.53 10.83 11.46
N ALA A 119 -10.67 12.04 10.93
CA ALA A 119 -10.98 12.22 9.51
C ALA A 119 -9.83 11.78 8.59
N CYS A 120 -8.59 12.13 8.96
CA CYS A 120 -7.38 11.73 8.23
C CYS A 120 -6.69 10.57 8.93
N THR A 121 -6.85 9.36 8.38
CA THR A 121 -6.28 8.15 8.96
C THR A 121 -4.80 8.00 8.62
N LYS A 122 -4.03 7.52 9.58
CA LYS A 122 -2.65 7.09 9.39
C LYS A 122 -2.63 5.64 8.91
N ASN A 123 -1.82 5.37 7.91
CA ASN A 123 -1.65 4.04 7.35
C ASN A 123 -0.17 3.64 7.39
N LYS A 124 0.11 2.34 7.42
CA LYS A 124 1.41 1.79 7.05
C LYS A 124 1.31 1.30 5.62
N THR A 125 2.24 1.73 4.79
CA THR A 125 2.34 1.28 3.39
C THR A 125 3.62 0.49 3.23
N MET A 126 3.52 -0.68 2.64
CA MET A 126 4.65 -1.55 2.37
C MET A 126 4.75 -1.82 0.87
N LEU A 127 5.90 -1.54 0.29
CA LEU A 127 6.24 -1.97 -1.06
C LEU A 127 6.80 -3.37 -0.98
N VAL A 128 6.29 -4.26 -1.79
CA VAL A 128 6.70 -5.66 -1.84
C VAL A 128 6.87 -6.13 -3.29
N ALA A 129 7.76 -7.10 -3.48
CA ALA A 129 7.81 -7.89 -4.70
C ALA A 129 7.27 -9.29 -4.41
N SER A 130 6.62 -9.92 -5.38
CA SER A 130 6.34 -11.35 -5.32
C SER A 130 7.64 -12.16 -5.38
N ALA A 131 7.68 -13.34 -4.78
CA ALA A 131 8.91 -14.15 -4.74
C ALA A 131 9.38 -14.59 -6.14
N ASP A 132 8.47 -14.71 -7.09
CA ASP A 132 8.77 -14.99 -8.50
C ASP A 132 9.21 -13.76 -9.30
N MET A 133 9.23 -12.59 -8.65
CA MET A 133 9.63 -11.29 -9.21
C MET A 133 8.75 -10.79 -10.37
N ARG A 134 7.55 -11.33 -10.52
CA ARG A 134 6.62 -10.92 -11.59
C ARG A 134 5.82 -9.67 -11.22
N HIS A 135 5.53 -9.50 -9.92
CA HIS A 135 4.68 -8.44 -9.43
C HIS A 135 5.42 -7.55 -8.44
N LEU A 136 5.27 -6.26 -8.61
CA LEU A 136 5.68 -5.23 -7.66
C LEU A 136 4.44 -4.45 -7.26
N PHE A 137 4.09 -4.47 -5.97
CA PHE A 137 2.84 -3.91 -5.50
C PHE A 137 2.94 -3.34 -4.08
N GLN A 138 1.90 -2.64 -3.66
CA GLN A 138 1.79 -2.10 -2.31
C GLN A 138 0.79 -2.90 -1.49
N ILE A 139 1.07 -2.99 -0.19
CA ILE A 139 0.12 -3.43 0.83
C ILE A 139 -0.13 -2.24 1.76
N ASN A 140 -1.40 -1.86 1.92
CA ASN A 140 -1.79 -0.78 2.80
C ASN A 140 -2.46 -1.34 4.05
N PHE A 141 -1.85 -1.08 5.20
CA PHE A 141 -2.42 -1.40 6.51
C PHE A 141 -3.11 -0.14 7.04
N ALA A 142 -4.41 -0.11 6.95
CA ALA A 142 -5.26 1.00 7.34
C ALA A 142 -6.30 0.60 8.38
N LYS A 143 -6.78 1.54 9.16
CA LYS A 143 -7.86 1.33 10.15
C LYS A 143 -7.60 0.10 11.04
N THR A 144 -8.47 -0.92 10.98
CA THR A 144 -8.38 -2.15 11.77
C THR A 144 -7.11 -2.95 11.51
N ASN A 145 -6.51 -2.83 10.33
CA ASN A 145 -5.28 -3.54 9.96
C ASN A 145 -4.00 -2.75 10.27
N TYR A 146 -4.11 -1.54 10.82
CA TYR A 146 -2.94 -0.71 11.11
C TYR A 146 -1.99 -1.39 12.12
N SER A 147 -2.53 -2.08 13.12
CA SER A 147 -1.75 -2.87 14.08
C SER A 147 -0.90 -3.93 13.39
N ASN A 148 -1.45 -4.64 12.40
CA ASN A 148 -0.70 -5.63 11.63
C ASN A 148 0.51 -4.99 10.91
N GLY A 149 0.34 -3.78 10.37
CA GLY A 149 1.44 -3.02 9.78
C GLY A 149 2.52 -2.63 10.79
N MET A 150 2.13 -2.32 12.04
CA MET A 150 3.06 -2.05 13.15
C MET A 150 3.81 -3.33 13.56
N ASP A 151 3.12 -4.46 13.63
CA ASP A 151 3.73 -5.75 13.95
C ASP A 151 4.75 -6.16 12.89
N TRP A 152 4.41 -5.97 11.61
CA TRP A 152 5.35 -6.16 10.51
C TRP A 152 6.59 -5.29 10.67
N GLN A 153 6.41 -4.01 10.99
CA GLN A 153 7.53 -3.11 11.24
C GLN A 153 8.40 -3.61 12.40
N GLY A 154 7.76 -4.10 13.46
CA GLY A 154 8.45 -4.71 14.60
C GLY A 154 9.27 -5.93 14.19
N LEU A 155 8.68 -6.84 13.42
CA LEU A 155 9.34 -8.04 12.91
C LEU A 155 10.55 -7.68 12.02
N LEU A 156 10.38 -6.72 11.09
CA LEU A 156 11.47 -6.30 10.20
C LEU A 156 12.62 -5.66 10.97
N LYS A 157 12.33 -4.81 11.97
CA LYS A 157 13.34 -4.23 12.85
C LYS A 157 14.06 -5.27 13.68
N LYS A 158 13.31 -6.21 14.27
CA LYS A 158 13.85 -7.28 15.11
C LYS A 158 14.72 -8.26 14.31
N ALA A 159 14.44 -8.41 13.02
CA ALA A 159 15.24 -9.25 12.13
C ALA A 159 16.67 -8.74 11.95
N GLY A 160 16.94 -7.43 12.16
CA GLY A 160 18.27 -6.83 12.11
C GLY A 160 18.96 -6.90 10.75
N VAL A 161 18.21 -7.21 9.69
CA VAL A 161 18.70 -7.32 8.31
C VAL A 161 17.88 -6.43 7.39
N ALA A 162 18.41 -6.10 6.22
CA ALA A 162 17.67 -5.35 5.22
C ALA A 162 16.37 -6.11 4.85
N THR A 163 15.27 -5.38 4.70
CA THR A 163 13.92 -5.92 4.51
C THR A 163 13.85 -6.93 3.35
N TYR A 164 14.54 -6.64 2.26
CA TYR A 164 14.59 -7.48 1.04
C TYR A 164 15.42 -8.76 1.17
N ARG A 165 16.02 -9.03 2.33
CA ARG A 165 16.78 -10.27 2.58
C ARG A 165 15.95 -11.43 3.11
N ARG A 166 14.64 -11.23 3.31
CA ARG A 166 13.73 -12.26 3.80
C ARG A 166 12.46 -12.31 2.96
N MET A 167 11.92 -13.50 2.86
CA MET A 167 10.61 -13.76 2.26
C MET A 167 9.59 -14.09 3.35
N TYR A 168 8.36 -13.72 3.09
CA TYR A 168 7.23 -13.96 3.99
C TYR A 168 6.04 -14.48 3.20
N ASP A 169 5.28 -15.35 3.82
CA ASP A 169 4.03 -15.85 3.24
C ASP A 169 2.86 -15.03 3.77
N LEU A 170 2.08 -14.44 2.86
CA LEU A 170 0.83 -13.76 3.18
C LEU A 170 -0.31 -14.76 3.10
N HIS A 171 -1.13 -14.77 4.13
CA HIS A 171 -2.36 -15.56 4.22
C HIS A 171 -3.56 -14.63 4.37
N THR A 172 -4.73 -15.06 3.93
CA THR A 172 -6.01 -14.41 4.14
C THR A 172 -6.77 -15.01 5.31
#